data_e746e5ef354e1ef667f82f972802c782
#
_entry.id   e746e5ef354e1ef667f82f972802c782
#
_cell.length_a   1.000
_cell.length_b   1.000
_cell.length_c   1.000
_cell.angle_alpha   90.00
_cell.angle_beta   90.00
_cell.angle_gamma   90.00
#
_symmetry.space_group_name_H-M   'P 1'
#
loop_
_entity.id
_entity.type
_entity.pdbx_description
1 polymer ?
#
loop_
_entity_poly.entity_id
_entity_poly.type
_entity_poly.pdbx_seq_one_letter_code
_entity_poly.pdbx_strand_id
1 'polypeptide(L)'
;MSEQHTHSHHHHHGGIDDYMKAVAEYRKTFPNKQDVIEQTPDPAVREMLLHMEEMGLETTFDRFDAQQPQCTFGIAGTCCKNCFMGPCKITKKSPRGVCGADADLIAARNLLRHVAAGTAAHGARGRESMLALKFAAQGKAPIPIEGKEKIYAVCKNFGIETEGKTLNELAEQVADILLEDLSRTVPDKHKTIYSFAPKERVETWEQLGIIPISPSHEVFESLHRTTTGTDSDWRNVMQQFLRTGVSFAWSSCLGSSIAMDSLYGLPHRSRSKINLGALKKGYVNIAVHGHSPVLVSEIVKVGRSEKMVQLAKEKGALGIQFYGICCSGL
;
A
#
# COMPACT_ATOMS: atom_id res chain seq x y z
N MET A 1 -25.81 3.32 45.92
CA MET A 1 -24.69 2.35 46.01
C MET A 1 -24.32 2.01 44.59
N SER A 2 -23.31 2.67 44.09
CA SER A 2 -22.78 2.48 42.73
C SER A 2 -21.49 1.64 42.84
N GLU A 3 -21.56 0.42 42.35
CA GLU A 3 -20.38 -0.45 42.24
C GLU A 3 -19.48 0.09 41.13
N GLN A 4 -18.33 0.59 41.53
CA GLN A 4 -17.22 0.89 40.64
C GLN A 4 -16.56 -0.43 40.23
N HIS A 5 -16.79 -0.88 38.98
CA HIS A 5 -15.99 -1.92 38.37
C HIS A 5 -14.60 -1.38 38.03
N THR A 6 -13.67 -1.60 38.91
CA THR A 6 -12.23 -1.44 38.63
C THR A 6 -11.78 -2.59 37.76
N HIS A 7 -11.73 -2.40 36.45
CA HIS A 7 -10.98 -3.30 35.57
C HIS A 7 -9.49 -3.17 35.84
N SER A 8 -8.95 -4.09 36.66
CA SER A 8 -7.51 -4.27 36.78
C SER A 8 -7.00 -4.91 35.48
N HIS A 9 -6.48 -4.11 34.58
CA HIS A 9 -5.69 -4.60 33.47
C HIS A 9 -4.38 -5.18 34.04
N HIS A 10 -4.33 -6.47 34.30
CA HIS A 10 -3.08 -7.18 34.44
C HIS A 10 -2.35 -7.18 33.10
N HIS A 11 -1.58 -6.14 32.84
CA HIS A 11 -0.57 -6.17 31.81
C HIS A 11 0.50 -7.19 32.28
N HIS A 12 0.51 -8.37 31.68
CA HIS A 12 1.67 -9.24 31.67
C HIS A 12 2.77 -8.50 30.87
N HIS A 13 3.49 -7.62 31.54
CA HIS A 13 4.71 -7.07 31.02
C HIS A 13 5.82 -8.12 31.16
N GLY A 14 5.86 -9.03 30.19
CA GLY A 14 7.13 -9.68 29.86
C GLY A 14 8.12 -8.54 29.56
N GLY A 15 9.28 -8.53 30.19
CA GLY A 15 10.25 -7.46 29.99
C GLY A 15 10.67 -7.39 28.53
N ILE A 16 11.24 -6.27 28.10
CA ILE A 16 11.72 -6.07 26.72
C ILE A 16 12.65 -7.22 26.25
N ASP A 17 13.38 -7.83 27.18
CA ASP A 17 14.25 -8.97 26.88
C ASP A 17 13.45 -10.20 26.47
N ASP A 18 12.29 -10.45 27.11
CA ASP A 18 11.40 -11.57 26.77
C ASP A 18 10.77 -11.38 25.40
N TYR A 19 10.36 -10.14 25.09
CA TYR A 19 9.89 -9.79 23.75
C TYR A 19 10.98 -9.96 22.69
N MET A 20 12.18 -9.44 22.94
CA MET A 20 13.32 -9.59 22.03
C MET A 20 13.67 -11.06 21.79
N LYS A 21 13.64 -11.88 22.83
CA LYS A 21 13.87 -13.31 22.74
C LYS A 21 12.80 -14.00 21.93
N ALA A 22 11.51 -13.72 22.19
CA ALA A 22 10.39 -14.29 21.42
C ALA A 22 10.48 -13.92 19.92
N VAL A 23 10.82 -12.68 19.59
CA VAL A 23 11.02 -12.24 18.20
C VAL A 23 12.19 -12.99 17.56
N ALA A 24 13.31 -13.16 18.27
CA ALA A 24 14.47 -13.89 17.78
C ALA A 24 14.13 -15.37 17.49
N GLU A 25 13.39 -16.03 18.38
CA GLU A 25 12.95 -17.42 18.18
C GLU A 25 11.98 -17.53 16.98
N TYR A 26 11.02 -16.62 16.86
CA TYR A 26 10.11 -16.58 15.71
C TYR A 26 10.86 -16.43 14.38
N ARG A 27 11.88 -15.57 14.34
CA ARG A 27 12.69 -15.39 13.12
C ARG A 27 13.48 -16.64 12.71
N LYS A 28 13.84 -17.50 13.65
CA LYS A 28 14.50 -18.79 13.35
C LYS A 28 13.59 -19.76 12.59
N THR A 29 12.26 -19.56 12.65
CA THR A 29 11.31 -20.41 11.90
C THR A 29 11.18 -20.02 10.43
N PHE A 30 11.81 -18.93 9.99
CA PHE A 30 11.75 -18.52 8.59
C PHE A 30 12.63 -19.43 7.74
N PRO A 31 12.10 -19.94 6.62
CA PRO A 31 12.84 -20.86 5.77
C PRO A 31 14.00 -20.12 5.09
N ASN A 32 15.13 -20.78 4.97
CA ASN A 32 16.21 -20.34 4.08
C ASN A 32 15.88 -20.72 2.62
N LYS A 33 16.72 -20.34 1.67
CA LYS A 33 16.51 -20.62 0.23
C LYS A 33 16.37 -22.11 -0.05
N GLN A 34 17.20 -22.95 0.56
CA GLN A 34 17.17 -24.39 0.36
C GLN A 34 15.86 -25.01 0.90
N ASP A 35 15.42 -24.58 2.08
CA ASP A 35 14.13 -24.99 2.64
C ASP A 35 12.98 -24.62 1.70
N VAL A 36 13.03 -23.42 1.07
CA VAL A 36 12.01 -23.00 0.10
C VAL A 36 12.01 -23.90 -1.14
N ILE A 37 13.18 -24.23 -1.68
CA ILE A 37 13.31 -25.12 -2.83
C ILE A 37 12.72 -26.50 -2.53
N GLU A 38 12.96 -27.02 -1.34
CA GLU A 38 12.50 -28.36 -0.95
C GLU A 38 11.02 -28.41 -0.60
N GLN A 39 10.49 -27.38 0.07
CA GLN A 39 9.18 -27.39 0.71
C GLN A 39 8.11 -26.64 -0.08
N THR A 40 8.48 -25.84 -1.08
CA THR A 40 7.48 -25.08 -1.85
C THR A 40 6.47 -26.03 -2.52
N PRO A 41 5.16 -25.80 -2.38
CA PRO A 41 4.14 -26.55 -3.09
C PRO A 41 4.08 -26.17 -4.59
N ASP A 42 4.75 -25.08 -5.00
CA ASP A 42 4.76 -24.61 -6.39
C ASP A 42 5.99 -25.15 -7.15
N PRO A 43 5.79 -26.11 -8.08
CA PRO A 43 6.89 -26.63 -8.88
C PRO A 43 7.57 -25.56 -9.76
N ALA A 44 6.83 -24.51 -10.16
CA ALA A 44 7.41 -23.42 -10.96
C ALA A 44 8.38 -22.55 -10.14
N VAL A 45 8.08 -22.32 -8.86
CA VAL A 45 9.01 -21.62 -7.94
C VAL A 45 10.29 -22.42 -7.77
N ARG A 46 10.18 -23.76 -7.57
CA ARG A 46 11.34 -24.64 -7.45
C ARG A 46 12.18 -24.62 -8.73
N GLU A 47 11.56 -24.81 -9.88
CA GLU A 47 12.23 -24.81 -11.19
C GLU A 47 12.99 -23.48 -11.42
N MET A 48 12.34 -22.36 -11.12
CA MET A 48 12.94 -21.04 -11.29
C MET A 48 14.10 -20.79 -10.34
N LEU A 49 14.00 -21.17 -9.07
CA LEU A 49 15.09 -21.01 -8.12
C LEU A 49 16.32 -21.83 -8.51
N LEU A 50 16.12 -23.08 -8.93
CA LEU A 50 17.22 -23.94 -9.44
C LEU A 50 17.82 -23.37 -10.72
N HIS A 51 17.01 -22.88 -11.63
CA HIS A 51 17.50 -22.25 -12.86
C HIS A 51 18.31 -20.99 -12.59
N MET A 52 17.89 -20.16 -11.62
CA MET A 52 18.67 -18.99 -11.21
C MET A 52 20.04 -19.38 -10.63
N GLU A 53 20.11 -20.50 -9.88
CA GLU A 53 21.39 -21.04 -9.38
C GLU A 53 22.29 -21.49 -10.53
N GLU A 54 21.77 -22.25 -11.50
CA GLU A 54 22.51 -22.68 -12.68
C GLU A 54 23.09 -21.51 -13.48
N MET A 55 22.33 -20.40 -13.54
CA MET A 55 22.76 -19.16 -14.20
C MET A 55 23.72 -18.30 -13.34
N GLY A 56 23.98 -18.66 -12.09
CA GLY A 56 24.78 -17.87 -11.16
C GLY A 56 24.15 -16.52 -10.81
N LEU A 57 22.81 -16.43 -10.85
CA LEU A 57 22.06 -15.22 -10.57
C LEU A 57 21.56 -15.21 -9.13
N GLU A 58 21.75 -14.07 -8.46
CA GLU A 58 21.30 -13.83 -7.10
C GLU A 58 19.80 -13.54 -7.03
N THR A 59 19.11 -14.17 -6.09
CA THR A 59 17.70 -13.95 -5.79
C THR A 59 17.51 -13.17 -4.48
N THR A 60 16.26 -12.83 -4.14
CA THR A 60 15.92 -12.24 -2.83
C THR A 60 16.20 -13.21 -1.68
N PHE A 61 16.10 -14.51 -1.92
CA PHE A 61 16.40 -15.55 -0.91
C PHE A 61 17.91 -15.58 -0.59
N ASP A 62 18.77 -15.48 -1.59
CA ASP A 62 20.24 -15.42 -1.39
C ASP A 62 20.59 -14.19 -0.55
N ARG A 63 20.01 -13.04 -0.84
CA ARG A 63 20.23 -11.82 -0.07
C ARG A 63 19.66 -11.89 1.33
N PHE A 64 18.53 -12.57 1.52
CA PHE A 64 17.96 -12.79 2.85
C PHE A 64 18.88 -13.68 3.70
N ASP A 65 19.38 -14.77 3.12
CA ASP A 65 20.31 -15.68 3.81
C ASP A 65 21.63 -14.97 4.16
N ALA A 66 22.15 -14.16 3.25
CA ALA A 66 23.35 -13.35 3.49
C ALA A 66 23.19 -12.28 4.60
N GLN A 67 21.95 -11.88 4.90
CA GLN A 67 21.65 -10.94 6.01
C GLN A 67 21.55 -11.62 7.39
N GLN A 68 21.67 -12.95 7.46
CA GLN A 68 21.59 -13.66 8.75
C GLN A 68 22.93 -13.64 9.50
N PRO A 69 22.93 -13.49 10.85
CA PRO A 69 21.77 -13.17 11.68
C PRO A 69 21.41 -11.69 11.62
N GLN A 70 20.14 -11.39 11.41
CA GLN A 70 19.67 -9.99 11.42
C GLN A 70 19.71 -9.40 12.84
N CYS A 71 19.85 -8.06 12.91
CA CYS A 71 19.87 -7.34 14.19
C CYS A 71 18.52 -7.45 14.92
N THR A 72 18.53 -8.08 16.09
CA THR A 72 17.33 -8.32 16.92
C THR A 72 16.62 -7.03 17.32
N PHE A 73 17.35 -5.95 17.60
CA PHE A 73 16.76 -4.63 17.93
C PHE A 73 16.01 -4.03 16.73
N GLY A 74 16.57 -4.19 15.53
CA GLY A 74 15.91 -3.74 14.29
C GLY A 74 14.63 -4.52 14.03
N ILE A 75 14.69 -5.84 14.15
CA ILE A 75 13.53 -6.73 13.94
C ILE A 75 12.41 -6.43 14.95
N ALA A 76 12.76 -6.23 16.23
CA ALA A 76 11.82 -5.95 17.30
C ALA A 76 11.25 -4.52 17.28
N GLY A 77 11.73 -3.65 16.40
CA GLY A 77 11.29 -2.25 16.34
C GLY A 77 11.71 -1.39 17.52
N THR A 78 12.67 -1.86 18.34
CA THR A 78 13.18 -1.16 19.52
C THR A 78 14.42 -0.31 19.23
N CYS A 79 14.70 -0.07 17.96
CA CYS A 79 15.79 0.76 17.47
C CYS A 79 15.22 2.01 16.78
N CYS A 80 15.79 3.17 17.09
CA CYS A 80 15.44 4.44 16.46
C CYS A 80 16.61 4.99 15.65
N LYS A 81 16.35 5.36 14.39
CA LYS A 81 17.31 6.01 13.47
C LYS A 81 16.82 7.35 12.94
N ASN A 82 15.90 8.02 13.66
CA ASN A 82 15.27 9.26 13.19
C ASN A 82 16.18 10.48 13.15
N CYS A 83 17.31 10.47 13.88
CA CYS A 83 18.23 11.60 13.90
C CYS A 83 19.69 11.15 13.98
N PHE A 84 20.61 12.07 13.77
CA PHE A 84 22.06 11.82 13.81
C PHE A 84 22.63 11.56 15.21
N MET A 85 21.87 11.80 16.29
CA MET A 85 22.28 11.39 17.65
C MET A 85 22.14 9.89 17.87
N GLY A 86 21.37 9.19 17.02
CA GLY A 86 21.26 7.75 17.01
C GLY A 86 22.40 7.05 16.26
N PRO A 87 22.25 5.74 16.02
CA PRO A 87 21.06 4.92 16.31
C PRO A 87 20.89 4.68 17.82
N CYS A 88 19.67 4.88 18.32
CA CYS A 88 19.31 4.52 19.69
C CYS A 88 18.68 3.13 19.72
N LYS A 89 19.06 2.30 20.69
CA LYS A 89 18.43 1.02 20.98
C LYS A 89 18.02 0.96 22.44
N ILE A 90 16.82 0.45 22.69
CA ILE A 90 16.28 0.38 24.04
C ILE A 90 16.70 -0.92 24.70
N THR A 91 17.24 -0.79 25.91
CA THR A 91 17.67 -1.90 26.78
C THR A 91 17.31 -1.59 28.21
N LYS A 92 17.40 -2.58 29.13
CA LYS A 92 17.26 -2.33 30.58
C LYS A 92 18.20 -1.23 31.09
N LYS A 93 19.43 -1.18 30.57
CA LYS A 93 20.43 -0.17 30.93
C LYS A 93 20.13 1.20 30.31
N SER A 94 19.55 1.23 29.14
CA SER A 94 19.22 2.44 28.39
C SER A 94 17.73 2.40 27.99
N PRO A 95 16.81 2.69 28.93
CA PRO A 95 15.38 2.57 28.68
C PRO A 95 14.81 3.71 27.82
N ARG A 96 15.64 4.71 27.50
CA ARG A 96 15.30 5.86 26.66
C ARG A 96 16.40 6.14 25.64
N GLY A 97 15.98 6.59 24.45
CA GLY A 97 16.89 7.15 23.46
C GLY A 97 17.46 8.50 23.90
N VAL A 98 18.44 9.02 23.16
CA VAL A 98 19.10 10.31 23.49
C VAL A 98 18.11 11.46 23.61
N CYS A 99 17.05 11.49 22.81
CA CYS A 99 15.99 12.51 22.87
C CYS A 99 14.94 12.26 23.97
N GLY A 100 15.09 11.21 24.79
CA GLY A 100 14.14 10.84 25.83
C GLY A 100 13.02 9.87 25.41
N ALA A 101 12.91 9.53 24.13
CA ALA A 101 11.88 8.58 23.64
C ALA A 101 12.10 7.19 24.24
N ASP A 102 11.03 6.62 24.79
CA ASP A 102 10.99 5.24 25.29
C ASP A 102 10.65 4.23 24.18
N ALA A 103 10.52 2.97 24.56
CA ALA A 103 10.23 1.87 23.61
C ALA A 103 8.89 2.07 22.90
N ASP A 104 7.85 2.46 23.64
CA ASP A 104 6.49 2.62 23.11
C ASP A 104 6.45 3.74 22.06
N LEU A 105 7.06 4.86 22.36
CA LEU A 105 7.15 5.99 21.43
C LEU A 105 7.99 5.64 20.19
N ILE A 106 9.09 4.90 20.35
CA ILE A 106 9.91 4.45 19.21
C ILE A 106 9.11 3.50 18.31
N ALA A 107 8.41 2.53 18.90
CA ALA A 107 7.57 1.59 18.15
C ALA A 107 6.43 2.33 17.41
N ALA A 108 5.73 3.22 18.08
CA ALA A 108 4.68 4.04 17.50
C ALA A 108 5.19 4.91 16.33
N ARG A 109 6.35 5.55 16.47
CA ARG A 109 7.00 6.31 15.39
C ARG A 109 7.36 5.45 14.19
N ASN A 110 7.90 4.25 14.42
CA ASN A 110 8.24 3.32 13.36
C ASN A 110 6.98 2.89 12.60
N LEU A 111 5.90 2.51 13.30
CA LEU A 111 4.62 2.16 12.69
C LEU A 111 4.02 3.32 11.88
N LEU A 112 4.02 4.53 12.45
CA LEU A 112 3.51 5.71 11.76
C LEU A 112 4.30 5.99 10.47
N ARG A 113 5.61 5.86 10.46
CA ARG A 113 6.43 6.04 9.26
C ARG A 113 6.14 4.97 8.20
N HIS A 114 5.87 3.74 8.59
CA HIS A 114 5.48 2.69 7.65
C HIS A 114 4.13 2.96 6.99
N VAL A 115 3.10 3.35 7.76
CA VAL A 115 1.80 3.68 7.15
C VAL A 115 1.87 4.95 6.31
N ALA A 116 2.69 5.94 6.69
CA ALA A 116 2.92 7.13 5.90
C ALA A 116 3.58 6.81 4.54
N ALA A 117 4.57 5.90 4.53
CA ALA A 117 5.19 5.43 3.30
C ALA A 117 4.19 4.71 2.40
N GLY A 118 3.34 3.83 2.97
CA GLY A 118 2.26 3.17 2.22
C GLY A 118 1.24 4.17 1.67
N THR A 119 0.84 5.15 2.47
CA THR A 119 -0.08 6.22 2.06
C THR A 119 0.52 7.05 0.92
N ALA A 120 1.80 7.37 0.97
CA ALA A 120 2.50 8.09 -0.09
C ALA A 120 2.56 7.27 -1.39
N ALA A 121 2.88 5.97 -1.32
CA ALA A 121 2.94 5.09 -2.48
C ALA A 121 1.57 4.99 -3.18
N HIS A 122 0.51 4.73 -2.44
CA HIS A 122 -0.84 4.67 -2.99
C HIS A 122 -1.41 6.04 -3.37
N GLY A 123 -1.02 7.09 -2.68
CA GLY A 123 -1.34 8.47 -3.05
C GLY A 123 -0.70 8.87 -4.39
N ALA A 124 0.53 8.44 -4.67
CA ALA A 124 1.17 8.64 -5.96
C ALA A 124 0.42 7.92 -7.09
N ARG A 125 0.01 6.64 -6.87
CA ARG A 125 -0.87 5.91 -7.79
C ARG A 125 -2.20 6.64 -8.00
N GLY A 126 -2.82 7.10 -6.91
CA GLY A 126 -4.08 7.85 -6.94
C GLY A 126 -3.95 9.11 -7.80
N ARG A 127 -2.91 9.90 -7.55
CA ARG A 127 -2.63 11.11 -8.34
C ARG A 127 -2.49 10.81 -9.83
N GLU A 128 -1.73 9.79 -10.20
CA GLU A 128 -1.56 9.38 -11.60
C GLU A 128 -2.90 9.01 -12.24
N SER A 129 -3.69 8.15 -11.59
CA SER A 129 -4.98 7.67 -12.11
C SER A 129 -5.99 8.81 -12.26
N MET A 130 -6.08 9.68 -11.26
CA MET A 130 -7.00 10.81 -11.25
C MET A 130 -6.63 11.88 -12.28
N LEU A 131 -5.32 12.16 -12.46
CA LEU A 131 -4.84 13.06 -13.51
C LEU A 131 -5.06 12.45 -14.90
N ALA A 132 -4.87 11.13 -15.06
CA ALA A 132 -5.16 10.45 -16.31
C ALA A 132 -6.65 10.58 -16.67
N LEU A 133 -7.56 10.38 -15.70
CA LEU A 133 -9.00 10.59 -15.91
C LEU A 133 -9.31 12.05 -16.29
N LYS A 134 -8.73 13.02 -15.59
CA LYS A 134 -8.93 14.43 -15.89
C LYS A 134 -8.43 14.79 -17.30
N PHE A 135 -7.23 14.35 -17.66
CA PHE A 135 -6.66 14.66 -18.99
C PHE A 135 -7.38 13.91 -20.11
N ALA A 136 -7.87 12.68 -19.87
CA ALA A 136 -8.73 11.99 -20.83
C ALA A 136 -10.04 12.76 -21.04
N ALA A 137 -10.69 13.21 -19.98
CA ALA A 137 -11.91 14.01 -20.02
C ALA A 137 -11.73 15.33 -20.77
N GLN A 138 -10.56 15.97 -20.65
CA GLN A 138 -10.18 17.19 -21.36
C GLN A 138 -9.71 16.95 -22.81
N GLY A 139 -9.64 15.71 -23.26
CA GLY A 139 -9.09 15.36 -24.57
C GLY A 139 -7.58 15.58 -24.70
N LYS A 140 -6.87 15.77 -23.58
CA LYS A 140 -5.40 15.99 -23.52
C LYS A 140 -4.59 14.69 -23.50
N ALA A 141 -5.22 13.58 -23.17
CA ALA A 141 -4.62 12.25 -23.21
C ALA A 141 -5.44 11.33 -24.13
N PRO A 142 -4.78 10.48 -24.97
CA PRO A 142 -5.46 9.56 -25.88
C PRO A 142 -5.92 8.29 -25.15
N ILE A 143 -6.56 8.46 -24.01
CA ILE A 143 -7.09 7.37 -23.17
C ILE A 143 -8.62 7.42 -23.27
N PRO A 144 -9.31 6.34 -23.66
CA PRO A 144 -10.77 6.32 -23.69
C PRO A 144 -11.34 6.30 -22.26
N ILE A 145 -12.54 6.84 -22.10
CA ILE A 145 -13.33 6.75 -20.86
C ILE A 145 -14.40 5.69 -21.08
N GLU A 146 -14.14 4.46 -20.64
CA GLU A 146 -15.01 3.30 -20.88
C GLU A 146 -16.02 3.08 -19.74
N GLY A 147 -15.71 3.58 -18.53
CA GLY A 147 -16.50 3.35 -17.32
C GLY A 147 -17.69 4.29 -17.12
N LYS A 148 -18.53 4.47 -18.13
CA LYS A 148 -19.73 5.33 -18.09
C LYS A 148 -20.60 5.05 -16.86
N GLU A 149 -20.93 3.80 -16.60
CA GLU A 149 -21.78 3.40 -15.46
C GLU A 149 -21.15 3.79 -14.13
N LYS A 150 -19.82 3.61 -14.00
CA LYS A 150 -19.08 4.01 -12.79
C LYS A 150 -19.17 5.51 -12.56
N ILE A 151 -18.98 6.32 -13.60
CA ILE A 151 -19.03 7.79 -13.51
C ILE A 151 -20.41 8.24 -13.01
N TYR A 152 -21.49 7.73 -13.58
CA TYR A 152 -22.84 8.09 -13.13
C TYR A 152 -23.12 7.65 -11.69
N ALA A 153 -22.69 6.45 -11.31
CA ALA A 153 -22.84 5.98 -9.93
C ALA A 153 -22.07 6.87 -8.93
N VAL A 154 -20.85 7.28 -9.29
CA VAL A 154 -20.02 8.17 -8.48
C VAL A 154 -20.62 9.58 -8.42
N CYS A 155 -21.11 10.12 -9.53
CA CYS A 155 -21.83 11.39 -9.56
C CYS A 155 -23.02 11.40 -8.59
N LYS A 156 -23.81 10.33 -8.59
CA LYS A 156 -24.92 10.17 -7.64
C LYS A 156 -24.45 10.25 -6.18
N ASN A 157 -23.37 9.55 -5.84
CA ASN A 157 -22.84 9.54 -4.48
C ASN A 157 -22.25 10.90 -4.07
N PHE A 158 -21.60 11.60 -4.98
CA PHE A 158 -21.07 12.95 -4.73
C PHE A 158 -22.11 14.06 -4.80
N GLY A 159 -23.35 13.75 -5.22
CA GLY A 159 -24.41 14.75 -5.42
C GLY A 159 -24.15 15.66 -6.63
N ILE A 160 -23.46 15.14 -7.65
CA ILE A 160 -23.22 15.87 -8.90
C ILE A 160 -24.45 15.75 -9.79
N GLU A 161 -25.00 16.89 -10.22
CA GLU A 161 -26.09 16.93 -11.20
C GLU A 161 -25.58 16.45 -12.56
N THR A 162 -26.33 15.52 -13.17
CA THR A 162 -25.90 14.87 -14.43
C THR A 162 -26.69 15.33 -15.65
N GLU A 163 -27.83 15.98 -15.48
CA GLU A 163 -28.67 16.44 -16.58
C GLU A 163 -27.96 17.53 -17.38
N GLY A 164 -28.02 17.42 -18.68
CA GLY A 164 -27.42 18.38 -19.63
C GLY A 164 -25.89 18.32 -19.73
N LYS A 165 -25.20 17.40 -19.02
CA LYS A 165 -23.74 17.28 -19.04
C LYS A 165 -23.30 16.07 -19.87
N THR A 166 -22.19 16.25 -20.55
CA THR A 166 -21.49 15.18 -21.26
C THR A 166 -20.75 14.27 -20.29
N LEU A 167 -20.44 13.04 -20.73
CA LEU A 167 -19.64 12.09 -19.96
C LEU A 167 -18.28 12.69 -19.54
N ASN A 168 -17.66 13.44 -20.44
CA ASN A 168 -16.37 14.06 -20.18
C ASN A 168 -16.45 15.14 -19.10
N GLU A 169 -17.47 15.98 -19.13
CA GLU A 169 -17.67 17.01 -18.09
C GLU A 169 -17.92 16.37 -16.71
N LEU A 170 -18.66 15.24 -16.66
CA LEU A 170 -18.88 14.49 -15.43
C LEU A 170 -17.58 13.83 -14.94
N ALA A 171 -16.81 13.23 -15.83
CA ALA A 171 -15.53 12.61 -15.51
C ALA A 171 -14.52 13.63 -14.98
N GLU A 172 -14.47 14.84 -15.56
CA GLU A 172 -13.62 15.92 -15.07
C GLU A 172 -14.02 16.38 -13.67
N GLN A 173 -15.31 16.58 -13.42
CA GLN A 173 -15.80 16.95 -12.09
C GLN A 173 -15.49 15.88 -11.03
N VAL A 174 -15.66 14.59 -11.37
CA VAL A 174 -15.28 13.48 -10.49
C VAL A 174 -13.76 13.53 -10.21
N ALA A 175 -12.94 13.68 -11.24
CA ALA A 175 -11.49 13.74 -11.08
C ALA A 175 -11.05 14.92 -10.20
N ASP A 176 -11.69 16.08 -10.33
CA ASP A 176 -11.39 17.26 -9.52
C ASP A 176 -11.68 17.06 -8.04
N ILE A 177 -12.82 16.44 -7.71
CA ILE A 177 -13.16 16.10 -6.33
C ILE A 177 -12.14 15.11 -5.74
N LEU A 178 -11.77 14.08 -6.50
CA LEU A 178 -10.80 13.09 -6.05
C LEU A 178 -9.40 13.70 -5.84
N LEU A 179 -8.95 14.57 -6.74
CA LEU A 179 -7.66 15.26 -6.63
C LEU A 179 -7.64 16.24 -5.45
N GLU A 180 -8.75 16.92 -5.20
CA GLU A 180 -8.88 17.81 -4.04
C GLU A 180 -8.80 17.00 -2.74
N ASP A 181 -9.57 15.91 -2.61
CA ASP A 181 -9.52 15.04 -1.45
C ASP A 181 -8.14 14.41 -1.23
N LEU A 182 -7.36 14.19 -2.29
CA LEU A 182 -6.01 13.63 -2.22
C LEU A 182 -4.97 14.63 -1.70
N SER A 183 -5.10 15.92 -2.03
CA SER A 183 -4.00 16.90 -1.89
C SER A 183 -4.34 18.13 -1.08
N ARG A 184 -5.56 18.24 -0.55
CA ARG A 184 -6.01 19.38 0.27
C ARG A 184 -5.07 19.62 1.45
N THR A 185 -4.77 20.90 1.72
CA THR A 185 -3.97 21.33 2.88
C THR A 185 -4.82 22.04 3.93
N VAL A 186 -5.95 22.63 3.53
CA VAL A 186 -6.87 23.32 4.44
C VAL A 186 -7.97 22.36 4.88
N PRO A 187 -8.28 22.28 6.19
CA PRO A 187 -9.35 21.42 6.67
C PRO A 187 -10.70 21.74 6.01
N ASP A 188 -11.30 20.73 5.43
CA ASP A 188 -12.65 20.76 4.88
C ASP A 188 -13.21 19.33 4.88
N LYS A 189 -14.51 19.20 4.62
CA LYS A 189 -15.20 17.90 4.58
C LYS A 189 -14.63 17.03 3.45
N HIS A 190 -14.08 15.87 3.82
CA HIS A 190 -13.52 14.90 2.89
C HIS A 190 -14.64 14.21 2.09
N LYS A 191 -14.87 14.63 0.85
CA LYS A 191 -16.04 14.20 0.05
C LYS A 191 -16.09 12.70 -0.17
N THR A 192 -14.96 12.07 -0.48
CA THR A 192 -14.91 10.63 -0.72
C THR A 192 -15.31 9.84 0.54
N ILE A 193 -14.80 10.19 1.72
CA ILE A 193 -15.17 9.53 2.98
C ILE A 193 -16.66 9.67 3.24
N TYR A 194 -17.17 10.89 3.23
CA TYR A 194 -18.57 11.15 3.60
C TYR A 194 -19.60 10.64 2.58
N SER A 195 -19.17 10.39 1.33
CA SER A 195 -20.05 9.88 0.27
C SER A 195 -20.06 8.36 0.13
N PHE A 196 -19.01 7.69 0.57
CA PHE A 196 -18.86 6.25 0.34
C PHE A 196 -18.72 5.41 1.61
N ALA A 197 -18.23 5.99 2.72
CA ALA A 197 -18.09 5.23 3.96
C ALA A 197 -19.45 5.00 4.64
N PRO A 198 -19.65 3.83 5.27
CA PRO A 198 -20.82 3.60 6.10
C PRO A 198 -20.95 4.66 7.19
N LYS A 199 -22.17 5.14 7.43
CA LYS A 199 -22.45 6.24 8.35
C LYS A 199 -21.89 5.98 9.76
N GLU A 200 -22.07 4.78 10.27
CA GLU A 200 -21.60 4.37 11.61
C GLU A 200 -20.07 4.41 11.71
N ARG A 201 -19.38 4.18 10.59
CA ARG A 201 -17.92 4.31 10.53
C ARG A 201 -17.48 5.76 10.59
N VAL A 202 -18.15 6.63 9.84
CA VAL A 202 -17.86 8.07 9.86
C VAL A 202 -18.08 8.63 11.26
N GLU A 203 -19.19 8.34 11.89
CA GLU A 203 -19.50 8.76 13.26
C GLU A 203 -18.43 8.29 14.26
N THR A 204 -17.99 7.05 14.14
CA THR A 204 -16.90 6.51 14.98
C THR A 204 -15.59 7.26 14.74
N TRP A 205 -15.22 7.53 13.48
CA TRP A 205 -13.98 8.25 13.17
C TRP A 205 -14.01 9.71 13.58
N GLU A 206 -15.19 10.36 13.54
CA GLU A 206 -15.36 11.70 14.08
C GLU A 206 -15.17 11.73 15.60
N GLN A 207 -15.80 10.80 16.32
CA GLN A 207 -15.64 10.68 17.78
C GLN A 207 -14.20 10.43 18.20
N LEU A 208 -13.45 9.63 17.42
CA LEU A 208 -12.04 9.35 17.68
C LEU A 208 -11.09 10.44 17.18
N GLY A 209 -11.58 11.45 16.46
CA GLY A 209 -10.76 12.52 15.90
C GLY A 209 -9.79 12.03 14.80
N ILE A 210 -10.17 10.97 14.05
CA ILE A 210 -9.33 10.34 13.03
C ILE A 210 -9.81 10.56 11.59
N ILE A 211 -10.78 11.44 11.36
CA ILE A 211 -11.09 11.89 10.00
C ILE A 211 -9.90 12.66 9.44
N PRO A 212 -9.32 12.24 8.31
CA PRO A 212 -8.16 12.90 7.71
C PRO A 212 -8.55 14.18 6.94
N ILE A 213 -7.57 15.04 6.75
CA ILE A 213 -7.68 16.20 5.84
C ILE A 213 -7.44 15.71 4.41
N SER A 214 -6.32 15.07 4.17
CA SER A 214 -5.95 14.45 2.89
C SER A 214 -4.74 13.54 3.08
N PRO A 215 -4.47 12.58 2.18
CA PRO A 215 -3.22 11.81 2.20
C PRO A 215 -1.96 12.66 2.23
N SER A 216 -1.91 13.74 1.44
CA SER A 216 -0.76 14.64 1.41
C SER A 216 -0.53 15.29 2.77
N HIS A 217 -1.59 15.83 3.38
CA HIS A 217 -1.52 16.43 4.72
C HIS A 217 -1.11 15.40 5.78
N GLU A 218 -1.73 14.22 5.78
CA GLU A 218 -1.45 13.21 6.81
C GLU A 218 -0.02 12.63 6.69
N VAL A 219 0.55 12.56 5.48
CA VAL A 219 1.96 12.19 5.30
C VAL A 219 2.88 13.29 5.87
N PHE A 220 2.61 14.56 5.59
CA PHE A 220 3.35 15.68 6.19
C PHE A 220 3.31 15.61 7.72
N GLU A 221 2.11 15.49 8.31
CA GLU A 221 1.94 15.41 9.76
C GLU A 221 2.60 14.17 10.36
N SER A 222 2.57 13.04 9.68
CA SER A 222 3.24 11.82 10.13
C SER A 222 4.76 12.00 10.22
N LEU A 223 5.37 12.64 9.24
CA LEU A 223 6.80 12.93 9.25
C LEU A 223 7.14 14.00 10.27
N HIS A 224 6.35 15.07 10.38
CA HIS A 224 6.50 16.14 11.34
C HIS A 224 6.45 15.60 12.79
N ARG A 225 5.39 14.89 13.17
CA ARG A 225 5.21 14.34 14.53
C ARG A 225 6.29 13.35 14.94
N THR A 226 6.89 12.65 13.97
CA THR A 226 7.98 11.71 14.25
C THR A 226 9.37 12.34 14.27
N THR A 227 9.50 13.66 14.02
CA THR A 227 10.79 14.33 14.20
C THR A 227 11.17 14.42 15.67
N THR A 228 12.48 14.58 15.94
CA THR A 228 13.04 14.60 17.27
C THR A 228 12.45 15.73 18.11
N GLY A 229 11.85 15.39 19.25
CA GLY A 229 11.31 16.35 20.23
C GLY A 229 9.95 16.95 19.89
N THR A 230 9.33 16.59 18.77
CA THR A 230 8.03 17.19 18.36
C THR A 230 6.85 16.59 19.12
N ASP A 231 6.72 15.28 19.14
CA ASP A 231 5.66 14.58 19.89
C ASP A 231 6.28 13.51 20.76
N SER A 232 6.00 13.56 22.05
CA SER A 232 6.54 12.65 23.06
C SER A 232 5.48 11.68 23.63
N ASP A 233 4.21 11.83 23.23
CA ASP A 233 3.15 10.90 23.62
C ASP A 233 2.88 9.89 22.50
N TRP A 234 3.18 8.62 22.75
CA TRP A 234 2.92 7.55 21.80
C TRP A 234 1.45 7.42 21.42
N ARG A 235 0.50 7.84 22.27
CA ARG A 235 -0.95 7.79 22.00
C ARG A 235 -1.31 8.77 20.89
N ASN A 236 -0.77 9.99 20.93
CA ASN A 236 -0.95 10.98 19.86
C ASN A 236 -0.37 10.48 18.54
N VAL A 237 0.80 9.83 18.61
CA VAL A 237 1.45 9.23 17.43
C VAL A 237 0.59 8.11 16.87
N MET A 238 -0.02 7.26 17.71
CA MET A 238 -0.93 6.20 17.27
C MET A 238 -2.27 6.73 16.77
N GLN A 239 -2.79 7.84 17.30
CA GLN A 239 -3.96 8.50 16.73
C GLN A 239 -3.66 8.99 15.29
N GLN A 240 -2.49 9.59 15.08
CA GLN A 240 -2.05 9.98 13.73
C GLN A 240 -1.86 8.77 12.82
N PHE A 241 -1.38 7.64 13.33
CA PHE A 241 -1.29 6.38 12.58
C PHE A 241 -2.67 5.94 12.04
N LEU A 242 -3.71 5.95 12.89
CA LEU A 242 -5.08 5.60 12.49
C LEU A 242 -5.63 6.59 11.46
N ARG A 243 -5.43 7.88 11.66
CA ARG A 243 -5.85 8.95 10.76
C ARG A 243 -5.19 8.82 9.38
N THR A 244 -3.89 8.56 9.36
CA THR A 244 -3.14 8.31 8.11
C THR A 244 -3.64 7.03 7.42
N GLY A 245 -3.96 5.97 8.18
CA GLY A 245 -4.55 4.74 7.66
C GLY A 245 -5.94 4.94 7.04
N VAL A 246 -6.79 5.77 7.64
CA VAL A 246 -8.10 6.15 7.05
C VAL A 246 -7.89 6.89 5.73
N SER A 247 -6.94 7.83 5.67
CA SER A 247 -6.65 8.55 4.42
C SER A 247 -6.11 7.64 3.33
N PHE A 248 -5.27 6.68 3.70
CA PHE A 248 -4.78 5.64 2.78
C PHE A 248 -5.93 4.87 2.12
N ALA A 249 -6.84 4.34 2.92
CA ALA A 249 -7.91 3.50 2.41
C ALA A 249 -8.94 4.28 1.58
N TRP A 250 -9.42 5.41 2.10
CA TRP A 250 -10.60 6.10 1.57
C TRP A 250 -10.27 7.22 0.58
N SER A 251 -9.06 7.73 0.57
CA SER A 251 -8.65 8.72 -0.41
C SER A 251 -7.68 8.11 -1.44
N SER A 252 -6.55 7.59 -1.00
CA SER A 252 -5.54 7.05 -1.92
C SER A 252 -6.03 5.81 -2.67
N CYS A 253 -6.57 4.80 -1.98
CA CYS A 253 -6.99 3.55 -2.62
C CYS A 253 -8.35 3.66 -3.30
N LEU A 254 -9.40 4.08 -2.59
CA LEU A 254 -10.73 4.17 -3.17
C LEU A 254 -10.78 5.20 -4.30
N GLY A 255 -10.21 6.38 -4.11
CA GLY A 255 -10.17 7.40 -5.15
C GLY A 255 -9.42 6.94 -6.41
N SER A 256 -8.30 6.24 -6.24
CA SER A 256 -7.59 5.59 -7.35
C SER A 256 -8.46 4.56 -8.07
N SER A 257 -9.17 3.70 -7.33
CA SER A 257 -10.06 2.69 -7.92
C SER A 257 -11.22 3.33 -8.67
N ILE A 258 -11.81 4.41 -8.13
CA ILE A 258 -12.85 5.17 -8.84
C ILE A 258 -12.32 5.69 -10.17
N ALA A 259 -11.13 6.29 -10.19
CA ALA A 259 -10.53 6.83 -11.41
C ALA A 259 -10.20 5.72 -12.42
N MET A 260 -9.70 4.58 -11.97
CA MET A 260 -9.38 3.44 -12.84
C MET A 260 -10.64 2.80 -13.44
N ASP A 261 -11.67 2.55 -12.63
CA ASP A 261 -12.94 2.00 -13.10
C ASP A 261 -13.63 2.98 -14.08
N SER A 262 -13.42 4.28 -13.89
CA SER A 262 -13.93 5.31 -14.82
C SER A 262 -13.20 5.31 -16.17
N LEU A 263 -11.89 5.04 -16.16
CA LEU A 263 -11.09 4.95 -17.38
C LEU A 263 -11.30 3.63 -18.12
N TYR A 264 -11.14 2.50 -17.45
CA TYR A 264 -11.02 1.19 -18.06
C TYR A 264 -12.29 0.33 -17.98
N GLY A 265 -13.35 0.84 -17.36
CA GLY A 265 -14.58 0.09 -17.12
C GLY A 265 -14.53 -0.73 -15.83
N LEU A 266 -15.67 -1.31 -15.47
CA LEU A 266 -15.79 -2.16 -14.29
C LEU A 266 -15.11 -3.51 -14.53
N PRO A 267 -14.40 -4.07 -13.54
CA PRO A 267 -13.79 -5.37 -13.67
C PRO A 267 -14.86 -6.46 -13.81
N HIS A 268 -14.61 -7.40 -14.72
CA HIS A 268 -15.48 -8.55 -14.96
C HIS A 268 -15.03 -9.75 -14.14
N ARG A 269 -15.98 -10.56 -13.70
CA ARG A 269 -15.67 -11.86 -13.11
C ARG A 269 -14.99 -12.74 -14.15
N SER A 270 -13.78 -13.18 -13.86
CA SER A 270 -13.01 -14.07 -14.73
C SER A 270 -12.40 -15.21 -13.93
N ARG A 271 -12.13 -16.33 -14.61
CA ARG A 271 -11.28 -17.36 -14.01
C ARG A 271 -9.86 -16.85 -13.96
N SER A 272 -9.28 -16.82 -12.77
CA SER A 272 -7.87 -16.51 -12.58
C SER A 272 -7.16 -17.70 -11.96
N LYS A 273 -5.90 -17.89 -12.33
CA LYS A 273 -4.97 -18.77 -11.63
C LYS A 273 -4.11 -17.91 -10.74
N ILE A 274 -4.11 -18.23 -9.46
CA ILE A 274 -3.30 -17.54 -8.46
C ILE A 274 -2.29 -18.56 -7.93
N ASN A 275 -1.03 -18.16 -7.81
CA ASN A 275 0.09 -18.98 -7.34
C ASN A 275 0.40 -20.17 -8.26
N LEU A 276 0.04 -21.39 -7.86
CA LEU A 276 0.41 -22.62 -8.53
C LEU A 276 -0.04 -22.67 -10.00
N GLY A 277 0.90 -22.87 -10.90
CA GLY A 277 0.64 -23.07 -12.31
C GLY A 277 0.16 -21.82 -13.06
N ALA A 278 0.43 -20.63 -12.53
CA ALA A 278 0.17 -19.38 -13.23
C ALA A 278 1.10 -19.22 -14.43
N LEU A 279 2.40 -19.48 -14.25
CA LEU A 279 3.38 -19.43 -15.33
C LEU A 279 3.12 -20.54 -16.36
N LYS A 280 3.25 -20.20 -17.65
CA LYS A 280 3.05 -21.14 -18.76
C LYS A 280 4.37 -21.51 -19.40
N LYS A 281 4.68 -22.81 -19.41
CA LYS A 281 5.85 -23.34 -20.10
C LYS A 281 5.80 -23.03 -21.61
N GLY A 282 6.93 -22.60 -22.15
CA GLY A 282 7.06 -22.24 -23.56
C GLY A 282 6.58 -20.84 -23.93
N TYR A 283 6.06 -20.07 -23.00
CA TYR A 283 5.67 -18.67 -23.21
C TYR A 283 6.68 -17.70 -22.59
N VAL A 284 6.75 -16.50 -23.13
CA VAL A 284 7.35 -15.37 -22.42
C VAL A 284 6.35 -14.97 -21.33
N ASN A 285 6.70 -15.16 -20.07
CA ASN A 285 5.88 -14.83 -18.92
C ASN A 285 6.27 -13.45 -18.38
N ILE A 286 5.36 -12.49 -18.43
CA ILE A 286 5.56 -11.13 -17.95
C ILE A 286 4.69 -10.90 -16.71
N ALA A 287 5.30 -10.84 -15.54
CA ALA A 287 4.64 -10.46 -14.30
C ALA A 287 4.73 -8.94 -14.13
N VAL A 288 3.58 -8.28 -14.12
CA VAL A 288 3.50 -6.83 -13.94
C VAL A 288 3.13 -6.55 -12.49
N HIS A 289 4.04 -5.92 -11.77
CA HIS A 289 3.86 -5.54 -10.38
C HIS A 289 4.14 -4.05 -10.19
N GLY A 290 3.30 -3.37 -9.43
CA GLY A 290 3.48 -1.95 -9.16
C GLY A 290 2.18 -1.18 -9.01
N HIS A 291 2.27 0.15 -9.11
CA HIS A 291 1.21 1.10 -8.79
C HIS A 291 0.91 2.09 -9.93
N SER A 292 1.31 1.81 -11.15
CA SER A 292 1.13 2.67 -12.32
C SER A 292 0.19 2.02 -13.35
N PRO A 293 -1.15 2.15 -13.19
CA PRO A 293 -2.13 1.46 -14.03
C PRO A 293 -2.06 1.90 -15.51
N VAL A 294 -1.76 3.15 -15.77
CA VAL A 294 -1.60 3.68 -17.14
C VAL A 294 -0.43 2.99 -17.84
N LEU A 295 0.72 2.90 -17.17
CA LEU A 295 1.89 2.19 -17.71
C LEU A 295 1.61 0.70 -17.92
N VAL A 296 0.92 0.06 -16.98
CA VAL A 296 0.52 -1.36 -17.09
C VAL A 296 -0.36 -1.59 -18.31
N SER A 297 -1.36 -0.75 -18.52
CA SER A 297 -2.24 -0.83 -19.71
C SER A 297 -1.43 -0.75 -21.00
N GLU A 298 -0.51 0.18 -21.12
CA GLU A 298 0.34 0.33 -22.31
C GLU A 298 1.32 -0.85 -22.48
N ILE A 299 1.90 -1.37 -21.42
CA ILE A 299 2.76 -2.58 -21.49
C ILE A 299 1.97 -3.77 -22.01
N VAL A 300 0.76 -4.02 -21.51
CA VAL A 300 -0.09 -5.11 -21.95
C VAL A 300 -0.51 -4.92 -23.42
N LYS A 301 -0.91 -3.71 -23.80
CA LYS A 301 -1.27 -3.36 -25.17
C LYS A 301 -0.12 -3.59 -26.16
N VAL A 302 1.07 -3.09 -25.84
CA VAL A 302 2.26 -3.31 -26.66
C VAL A 302 2.62 -4.78 -26.75
N GLY A 303 2.67 -5.49 -25.63
CA GLY A 303 3.04 -6.91 -25.60
C GLY A 303 2.03 -7.85 -26.27
N ARG A 304 0.75 -7.44 -26.37
CA ARG A 304 -0.27 -8.16 -27.14
C ARG A 304 -0.31 -7.79 -28.62
N SER A 305 0.47 -6.82 -29.06
CA SER A 305 0.54 -6.46 -30.47
C SER A 305 1.06 -7.63 -31.33
N GLU A 306 0.58 -7.73 -32.57
CA GLU A 306 1.01 -8.78 -33.51
C GLU A 306 2.52 -8.81 -33.67
N LYS A 307 3.16 -7.64 -33.75
CA LYS A 307 4.63 -7.49 -33.84
C LYS A 307 5.35 -8.18 -32.68
N MET A 308 4.92 -7.95 -31.44
CA MET A 308 5.59 -8.53 -30.26
C MET A 308 5.32 -10.02 -30.13
N VAL A 309 4.10 -10.45 -30.41
CA VAL A 309 3.76 -11.89 -30.41
C VAL A 309 4.55 -12.64 -31.49
N GLN A 310 4.72 -12.06 -32.67
CA GLN A 310 5.51 -12.64 -33.74
C GLN A 310 7.00 -12.71 -33.37
N LEU A 311 7.55 -11.64 -32.80
CA LEU A 311 8.91 -11.62 -32.30
C LEU A 311 9.16 -12.72 -31.25
N ALA A 312 8.23 -12.92 -30.31
CA ALA A 312 8.32 -14.00 -29.35
C ALA A 312 8.39 -15.38 -30.01
N LYS A 313 7.56 -15.62 -31.04
CA LYS A 313 7.56 -16.87 -31.83
C LYS A 313 8.87 -17.07 -32.59
N GLU A 314 9.41 -16.05 -33.21
CA GLU A 314 10.71 -16.07 -33.90
C GLU A 314 11.87 -16.42 -32.95
N LYS A 315 11.73 -16.09 -31.66
CA LYS A 315 12.67 -16.45 -30.59
C LYS A 315 12.38 -17.81 -29.94
N GLY A 316 11.46 -18.60 -30.50
CA GLY A 316 11.14 -19.95 -30.04
C GLY A 316 10.08 -20.04 -28.94
N ALA A 317 9.42 -18.94 -28.57
CA ALA A 317 8.33 -18.97 -27.62
C ALA A 317 6.97 -19.20 -28.30
N LEU A 318 6.00 -19.78 -27.58
CA LEU A 318 4.64 -19.98 -28.07
C LEU A 318 3.81 -18.67 -28.10
N GLY A 319 4.25 -17.66 -27.40
CA GLY A 319 3.59 -16.35 -27.32
C GLY A 319 3.98 -15.63 -26.03
N ILE A 320 3.19 -14.62 -25.64
CA ILE A 320 3.40 -13.79 -24.45
C ILE A 320 2.21 -13.96 -23.50
N GLN A 321 2.48 -14.13 -22.21
CA GLN A 321 1.48 -14.17 -21.15
C GLN A 321 1.74 -13.04 -20.15
N PHE A 322 0.67 -12.38 -19.71
CA PHE A 322 0.74 -11.33 -18.71
C PHE A 322 0.05 -11.78 -17.43
N TYR A 323 0.66 -11.42 -16.31
CA TYR A 323 0.15 -11.65 -14.97
C TYR A 323 0.19 -10.33 -14.20
N GLY A 324 -0.94 -9.92 -13.67
CA GLY A 324 -1.00 -8.78 -12.76
C GLY A 324 -0.73 -9.22 -11.32
N ILE A 325 0.11 -8.47 -10.64
CA ILE A 325 0.40 -8.67 -9.22
C ILE A 325 0.08 -7.39 -8.47
N CYS A 326 -0.62 -7.50 -7.33
CA CYS A 326 -1.02 -6.36 -6.51
C CYS A 326 -1.93 -5.39 -7.29
N CYS A 327 -1.75 -4.08 -7.09
CA CYS A 327 -2.57 -3.04 -7.71
C CYS A 327 -2.46 -2.96 -9.24
N SER A 328 -1.47 -3.61 -9.84
CA SER A 328 -1.32 -3.71 -11.30
C SER A 328 -2.16 -4.82 -11.92
N GLY A 329 -2.70 -5.70 -11.11
CA GLY A 329 -3.51 -6.84 -11.56
C GLY A 329 -5.01 -6.59 -11.56
N LEU A 330 -5.43 -5.40 -11.20
CA LEU A 330 -6.83 -5.00 -11.13
C LEU A 330 -7.32 -4.44 -12.45
#